data_5f9e3b364b7674e378da59b7c5932416
#
_entry.id   5f9e3b364b7674e378da59b7c5932416
#
_cell.length_a   1.000
_cell.length_b   1.000
_cell.length_c   1.000
_cell.angle_alpha   90.00
_cell.angle_beta   90.00
_cell.angle_gamma   90.00
#
_symmetry.space_group_name_H-M   'P 1'
#
loop_
_entity.id
_entity.type
_entity.pdbx_description
1 polymer ?
#
loop_
_entity_poly.entity_id
_entity_poly.type
_entity_poly.pdbx_seq_one_letter_code
_entity_poly.pdbx_strand_id
1 'polypeptide(L)'
;TSTKYNDEFETQAIKEALGDAAKNVAVSSTKSMTGHLLGAAGGVEAIVCALAIKDSYIPATINYNTPDPACDLDIVPNKGREQEVKVAMSNSLGFGGHNATIVMKKYED
;
A
#
# COMPACT_ATOMS: atom_id res chain seq x y z
N THR A 1 -7.59 3.38 3.51
CA THR A 1 -8.41 4.57 3.85
C THR A 1 -8.64 4.70 5.35
N SER A 2 -8.23 3.74 6.16
CA SER A 2 -8.53 3.67 7.61
C SER A 2 -10.03 3.54 7.93
N THR A 3 -10.79 3.00 7.00
CA THR A 3 -12.17 2.60 7.25
C THR A 3 -12.24 1.09 7.45
N LYS A 4 -13.13 0.65 8.34
CA LYS A 4 -13.29 -0.77 8.71
C LYS A 4 -13.48 -1.66 7.47
N TYR A 5 -14.38 -1.28 6.59
CA TYR A 5 -14.71 -2.11 5.43
C TYR A 5 -13.61 -2.09 4.38
N ASN A 6 -13.02 -0.94 4.07
CA ASN A 6 -11.98 -0.86 3.06
C ASN A 6 -10.75 -1.69 3.45
N ASP A 7 -10.27 -1.52 4.67
CA ASP A 7 -9.02 -2.15 5.11
C ASP A 7 -9.17 -3.69 5.15
N GLU A 8 -10.29 -4.18 5.62
CA GLU A 8 -10.60 -5.61 5.64
C GLU A 8 -10.73 -6.18 4.22
N PHE A 9 -11.54 -5.57 3.36
CA PHE A 9 -11.77 -6.08 2.01
C PHE A 9 -10.54 -5.96 1.11
N GLU A 10 -9.77 -4.89 1.23
CA GLU A 10 -8.51 -4.77 0.49
C GLU A 10 -7.49 -5.82 0.93
N THR A 11 -7.40 -6.10 2.24
CA THR A 11 -6.57 -7.19 2.76
C THR A 11 -6.97 -8.53 2.15
N GLN A 12 -8.27 -8.83 2.10
CA GLN A 12 -8.78 -10.04 1.47
C GLN A 12 -8.45 -10.10 -0.02
N ALA A 13 -8.67 -9.01 -0.75
CA ALA A 13 -8.37 -8.92 -2.18
C ALA A 13 -6.88 -9.15 -2.48
N ILE A 14 -5.98 -8.59 -1.68
CA ILE A 14 -4.54 -8.81 -1.80
C ILE A 14 -4.21 -10.29 -1.60
N LYS A 15 -4.78 -10.92 -0.57
CA LYS A 15 -4.59 -12.35 -0.31
C LYS A 15 -5.11 -13.24 -1.44
N GLU A 16 -6.28 -12.94 -1.97
CA GLU A 16 -6.86 -13.68 -3.08
C GLU A 16 -6.04 -13.54 -4.36
N ALA A 17 -5.57 -12.31 -4.66
CA ALA A 17 -4.81 -12.05 -5.87
C ALA A 17 -3.40 -12.65 -5.84
N LEU A 18 -2.73 -12.61 -4.69
CA LEU A 18 -1.32 -13.01 -4.54
C LEU A 18 -1.13 -14.39 -3.92
N GLY A 19 -2.17 -14.98 -3.35
CA GLY A 19 -2.08 -16.28 -2.68
C GLY A 19 -1.03 -16.27 -1.57
N ASP A 20 -0.18 -17.30 -1.51
CA ASP A 20 0.87 -17.40 -0.49
C ASP A 20 1.92 -16.29 -0.57
N ALA A 21 2.10 -15.66 -1.72
CA ALA A 21 3.03 -14.54 -1.90
C ALA A 21 2.60 -13.29 -1.11
N ALA A 22 1.33 -13.15 -0.75
CA ALA A 22 0.84 -12.02 0.04
C ALA A 22 1.56 -11.86 1.38
N LYS A 23 2.04 -12.95 1.97
CA LYS A 23 2.82 -12.95 3.23
C LYS A 23 4.19 -12.28 3.10
N ASN A 24 4.71 -12.17 1.89
CA ASN A 24 6.02 -11.62 1.59
C ASN A 24 5.96 -10.21 1.00
N VAL A 25 4.77 -9.64 0.90
CA VAL A 25 4.54 -8.30 0.37
C VAL A 25 4.38 -7.31 1.53
N ALA A 26 5.14 -6.23 1.49
CA ALA A 26 4.94 -5.10 2.40
C ALA A 26 3.78 -4.24 1.88
N VAL A 27 2.82 -3.96 2.72
CA VAL A 27 1.66 -3.09 2.44
C VAL A 27 1.80 -1.83 3.28
N SER A 28 1.74 -0.67 2.65
CA SER A 28 1.87 0.60 3.37
C SER A 28 0.79 1.57 2.91
N SER A 29 0.17 2.26 3.86
CA SER A 29 -0.74 3.36 3.55
C SER A 29 -0.11 4.70 3.95
N THR A 30 0.36 5.44 2.96
CA THR A 30 0.88 6.80 3.16
C THR A 30 -0.21 7.81 3.49
N LYS A 31 -1.48 7.45 3.33
CA LYS A 31 -2.62 8.24 3.83
C LYS A 31 -2.56 8.45 5.34
N SER A 32 -1.90 7.57 6.06
CA SER A 32 -1.62 7.76 7.50
C SER A 32 -0.80 9.00 7.80
N MET A 33 0.02 9.47 6.84
CA MET A 33 0.86 10.66 6.95
C MET A 33 0.26 11.88 6.26
N THR A 34 -0.30 11.69 5.07
CA THR A 34 -0.75 12.78 4.18
C THR A 34 -2.25 13.07 4.28
N GLY A 35 -3.03 12.17 4.88
CA GLY A 35 -4.47 12.17 4.75
C GLY A 35 -4.93 11.64 3.38
N HIS A 36 -6.22 11.53 3.20
CA HIS A 36 -6.83 11.07 1.95
C HIS A 36 -7.07 12.25 1.02
N LEU A 37 -6.32 12.30 -0.09
CA LEU A 37 -6.35 13.41 -1.04
C LEU A 37 -7.42 13.26 -2.14
N LEU A 38 -8.34 12.30 -2.00
CA LEU A 38 -9.42 12.04 -2.96
C LEU A 38 -8.89 11.87 -4.40
N GLY A 39 -9.29 12.72 -5.31
CA GLY A 39 -8.87 12.66 -6.71
C GLY A 39 -7.36 12.81 -6.94
N ALA A 40 -6.64 13.45 -6.02
CA ALA A 40 -5.19 13.58 -6.09
C ALA A 40 -4.42 12.40 -5.46
N ALA A 41 -5.11 11.54 -4.70
CA ALA A 41 -4.46 10.44 -3.95
C ALA A 41 -3.67 9.51 -4.86
N GLY A 42 -4.24 9.08 -5.98
CA GLY A 42 -3.56 8.18 -6.92
C GLY A 42 -2.27 8.75 -7.50
N GLY A 43 -2.25 10.04 -7.81
CA GLY A 43 -1.04 10.73 -8.31
C GLY A 43 0.07 10.79 -7.27
N VAL A 44 -0.26 11.16 -6.03
CA VAL A 44 0.69 11.17 -4.92
C VAL A 44 1.23 9.77 -4.63
N GLU A 45 0.37 8.77 -4.59
CA GLU A 45 0.76 7.38 -4.32
C GLU A 45 1.60 6.77 -5.44
N ALA A 46 1.37 7.16 -6.69
CA ALA A 46 2.23 6.78 -7.80
C ALA A 46 3.67 7.34 -7.62
N ILE A 47 3.79 8.58 -7.18
CA ILE A 47 5.10 9.17 -6.87
C ILE A 47 5.77 8.44 -5.70
N VAL A 48 5.01 8.07 -4.67
CA VAL A 48 5.52 7.28 -3.55
C VAL A 48 6.06 5.93 -4.03
N CYS A 49 5.34 5.23 -4.91
CA CYS A 49 5.82 3.97 -5.51
C CYS A 49 7.14 4.17 -6.28
N ALA A 50 7.23 5.21 -7.09
CA ALA A 50 8.45 5.52 -7.85
C ALA A 50 9.64 5.81 -6.91
N LEU A 51 9.42 6.58 -5.85
CA LEU A 51 10.45 6.89 -4.86
C LEU A 51 10.86 5.66 -4.03
N ALA A 52 9.91 4.81 -3.65
CA ALA A 52 10.20 3.56 -2.94
C ALA A 52 11.14 2.65 -3.76
N ILE A 53 10.90 2.55 -5.07
CA ILE A 53 11.78 1.81 -5.98
C ILE A 53 13.15 2.48 -6.10
N LYS A 54 13.17 3.80 -6.30
CA LYS A 54 14.40 4.57 -6.50
C LYS A 54 15.30 4.54 -5.27
N ASP A 55 14.72 4.77 -4.10
CA ASP A 55 15.46 4.96 -2.86
C ASP A 55 15.62 3.67 -2.04
N SER A 56 15.03 2.55 -2.51
CA SER A 56 15.01 1.27 -1.77
C SER A 56 14.50 1.45 -0.33
N TYR A 57 13.39 2.15 -0.21
CA TYR A 57 12.79 2.47 1.09
C TYR A 57 11.27 2.30 1.06
N ILE A 58 10.73 1.61 2.05
CA ILE A 58 9.29 1.42 2.21
C ILE A 58 8.78 2.34 3.32
N PRO A 59 7.88 3.31 3.01
CA PRO A 59 7.31 4.19 4.02
C PRO A 59 6.41 3.43 4.98
N ALA A 60 6.28 3.95 6.20
CA ALA A 60 5.44 3.35 7.22
C ALA A 60 3.95 3.67 7.04
N THR A 61 3.12 2.79 7.58
CA THR A 61 1.77 3.12 8.01
C THR A 61 1.85 3.60 9.45
N ILE A 62 1.73 4.91 9.69
CA ILE A 62 1.85 5.50 11.04
C ILE A 62 0.52 5.53 11.78
N ASN A 63 0.56 5.90 13.06
CA ASN A 63 -0.61 5.93 13.96
C ASN A 63 -1.28 4.56 14.17
N TYR A 64 -0.49 3.49 14.02
CA TYR A 64 -0.95 2.13 14.22
C TYR A 64 -0.73 1.72 15.68
N ASN A 65 -1.81 1.61 16.45
CA ASN A 65 -1.75 1.35 17.88
C ASN A 65 -2.33 -0.01 18.27
N THR A 66 -3.40 -0.42 17.59
CA THR A 66 -4.11 -1.66 17.89
C THR A 66 -4.21 -2.53 16.64
N PRO A 67 -3.58 -3.71 16.64
CA PRO A 67 -3.69 -4.65 15.54
C PRO A 67 -5.13 -5.08 15.29
N ASP A 68 -5.52 -5.11 14.01
CA ASP A 68 -6.79 -5.69 13.57
C ASP A 68 -6.51 -7.11 13.03
N PRO A 69 -7.07 -8.17 13.64
CA PRO A 69 -6.87 -9.54 13.17
C PRO A 69 -7.36 -9.80 11.74
N ALA A 70 -8.30 -9.00 11.24
CA ALA A 70 -8.78 -9.07 9.85
C ALA A 70 -7.80 -8.49 8.84
N CYS A 71 -6.84 -7.68 9.30
CA CYS A 71 -5.82 -7.00 8.50
C CYS A 71 -4.42 -7.48 8.91
N ASP A 72 -4.14 -8.74 8.68
CA ASP A 72 -2.97 -9.47 9.20
C ASP A 72 -1.77 -9.56 8.21
N LEU A 73 -1.74 -8.71 7.20
CA LEU A 73 -0.58 -8.57 6.32
C LEU A 73 0.52 -7.71 6.97
N ASP A 74 1.71 -7.73 6.39
CA ASP A 74 2.80 -6.84 6.80
C ASP A 74 2.48 -5.40 6.37
N ILE A 75 1.90 -4.62 7.25
CA ILE A 75 1.45 -3.26 6.97
C ILE A 75 2.51 -2.19 7.23
N VAL A 76 3.75 -2.57 7.50
CA VAL A 76 4.87 -1.65 7.81
C VAL A 76 4.49 -0.68 8.95
N PRO A 77 4.20 -1.18 10.16
CA PRO A 77 3.60 -0.35 11.21
C PRO A 77 4.60 0.66 11.78
N ASN A 78 4.20 1.92 11.83
CA ASN A 78 4.82 3.04 12.54
C ASN A 78 6.26 3.42 12.15
N LYS A 79 7.04 2.52 11.57
CA LYS A 79 8.42 2.77 11.15
C LYS A 79 8.66 2.22 9.75
N GLY A 80 9.09 3.08 8.84
CA GLY A 80 9.53 2.65 7.52
C GLY A 80 10.81 1.82 7.59
N ARG A 81 11.16 1.17 6.49
CA ARG A 81 12.36 0.32 6.43
C ARG A 81 13.10 0.46 5.12
N GLU A 82 14.42 0.34 5.21
CA GLU A 82 15.27 0.16 4.04
C GLU A 82 15.10 -1.27 3.53
N GLN A 83 14.69 -1.38 2.29
CA GLN A 83 14.51 -2.65 1.61
C GLN A 83 14.52 -2.41 0.11
N GLU A 84 15.25 -3.24 -0.64
CA GLU A 84 15.19 -3.18 -2.10
C GLU A 84 13.75 -3.44 -2.58
N VAL A 85 13.25 -2.51 -3.39
CA VAL A 85 11.92 -2.59 -4.00
C VAL A 85 12.10 -2.68 -5.51
N LYS A 86 11.81 -3.83 -6.09
CA LYS A 86 11.88 -4.03 -7.55
C LYS A 86 10.56 -3.74 -8.23
N VAL A 87 9.46 -4.00 -7.54
CA VAL A 87 8.10 -3.79 -8.03
C VAL A 87 7.28 -3.13 -6.93
N ALA A 88 6.54 -2.10 -7.27
CA ALA A 88 5.58 -1.44 -6.39
C ALA A 88 4.22 -1.33 -7.08
N MET A 89 3.16 -1.43 -6.29
CA MET A 89 1.79 -1.35 -6.76
C MET A 89 1.00 -0.37 -5.90
N SER A 90 0.15 0.43 -6.51
CA SER A 90 -0.79 1.29 -5.83
C SER A 90 -2.22 0.97 -6.28
N ASN A 91 -3.08 0.70 -5.31
CA ASN A 91 -4.50 0.48 -5.51
C ASN A 91 -5.29 1.72 -5.16
N SER A 92 -6.27 2.05 -5.98
CA SER A 92 -7.23 3.13 -5.72
C SER A 92 -8.64 2.57 -5.83
N LEU A 93 -9.37 2.65 -4.73
CA LEU A 93 -10.75 2.17 -4.60
C LEU A 93 -11.65 3.41 -4.51
N GLY A 94 -12.33 3.73 -5.60
CA GLY A 94 -13.13 4.95 -5.71
C GLY A 94 -14.61 4.72 -5.40
N PHE A 95 -15.31 5.82 -5.14
CA PHE A 95 -16.76 5.81 -4.96
C PHE A 95 -17.49 5.25 -6.18
N GLY A 96 -18.55 4.47 -5.94
CA GLY A 96 -19.32 3.84 -7.00
C GLY A 96 -18.69 2.58 -7.60
N GLY A 97 -17.65 2.03 -6.96
CA GLY A 97 -17.01 0.78 -7.38
C GLY A 97 -15.93 0.96 -8.47
N HIS A 98 -15.45 2.17 -8.68
CA HIS A 98 -14.31 2.42 -9.57
C HIS A 98 -13.02 1.99 -8.89
N ASN A 99 -12.38 0.95 -9.41
CA ASN A 99 -11.11 0.43 -8.92
C ASN A 99 -10.05 0.58 -10.00
N ALA A 100 -8.89 1.05 -9.60
CA ALA A 100 -7.73 1.18 -10.48
C ALA A 100 -6.47 0.73 -9.75
N THR A 101 -5.56 0.12 -10.49
CA THR A 101 -4.26 -0.31 -9.98
C THR A 101 -3.16 0.13 -10.92
N ILE A 102 -2.11 0.72 -10.38
CA ILE A 102 -0.89 1.04 -11.09
C ILE A 102 0.22 0.14 -10.59
N VAL A 103 0.93 -0.51 -11.49
CA VAL A 103 2.09 -1.34 -11.19
C VAL A 103 3.32 -0.71 -11.83
N MET A 104 4.37 -0.53 -11.05
CA MET A 104 5.66 0.00 -11.48
C MET A 104 6.76 -1.01 -11.20
N LYS A 105 7.69 -1.14 -12.13
CA LYS A 105 8.87 -1.99 -12.01
C LYS A 105 10.12 -1.13 -12.14
N LYS A 106 11.17 -1.50 -11.40
CA LYS A 106 12.49 -0.91 -11.58
C LYS A 106 12.93 -1.12 -13.03
N TYR A 107 13.37 -0.04 -13.67
CA TYR A 107 13.94 -0.14 -15.00
C TYR A 107 15.31 -0.84 -14.93
N GLU A 108 15.53 -1.79 -15.79
CA GLU A 108 16.79 -2.49 -15.96
C GLU A 108 17.16 -2.42 -17.45
N ASP A 109 18.38 -1.97 -17.73
CA ASP A 109 18.94 -1.92 -19.08
C ASP A 109 19.22 -3.31 -19.67
#